data_df775211b3af1332edf9292ecc2f68df
#
_entry.id   df775211b3af1332edf9292ecc2f68df
#
_cell.length_a   1.000
_cell.length_b   1.000
_cell.length_c   1.000
_cell.angle_alpha   90.00
_cell.angle_beta   90.00
_cell.angle_gamma   90.00
#
_symmetry.space_group_name_H-M   'P 1'
#
loop_
_entity.id
_entity.type
_entity.pdbx_description
1 polymer ?
#
loop_
_entity_poly.entity_id
_entity_poly.type
_entity_poly.pdbx_seq_one_letter_code
_entity_poly.pdbx_strand_id
1 'polypeptide(L)'
;FHTGQNAADADATFDGLRVQGVEGLLTNLGKCCSPVPGDPILGYVTKGRGVTIHTQKCPNINRMLGRDNGRIIEVSWTTKQEKTYPVKIHVMAYDRSGLVRDVAALVADEHVNMRNIEAVTGQKDGLAVISATLEIQDVAQLTRIMTKIERLPNIKDVFRKVS
;
A
#
# COMPACT_ATOMS: atom_id res chain seq x y z
N PHE A 1 5.37 -7.88 -25.65
CA PHE A 1 4.54 -7.34 -25.71
C PHE A 1 3.52 -7.70 -26.59
N HIS A 2 2.64 -7.76 -26.53
CA HIS A 2 1.78 -8.19 -27.18
C HIS A 2 1.07 -7.39 -27.77
N THR A 3 0.86 -7.45 -28.48
CA THR A 3 0.41 -6.70 -29.09
C THR A 3 -0.67 -7.01 -29.62
N GLY A 4 -0.83 -7.67 -30.08
CA GLY A 4 -1.90 -8.00 -30.64
C GLY A 4 -3.07 -7.60 -30.10
N GLN A 5 -3.09 -6.84 -29.37
CA GLN A 5 -4.05 -6.46 -28.74
C GLN A 5 -5.08 -6.09 -29.46
N ASN A 6 -6.14 -6.37 -29.22
CA ASN A 6 -7.25 -6.08 -29.70
C ASN A 6 -7.52 -4.73 -29.50
N ALA A 7 -7.60 -3.99 -30.46
CA ALA A 7 -7.91 -2.61 -30.35
C ALA A 7 -9.26 -2.38 -29.80
N ALA A 8 -10.09 -3.31 -29.93
CA ALA A 8 -11.44 -3.12 -29.42
C ALA A 8 -11.46 -3.25 -27.92
N ASP A 9 -10.40 -3.76 -27.36
CA ASP A 9 -10.36 -3.94 -25.95
C ASP A 9 -10.03 -2.62 -25.34
N ALA A 10 -10.89 -2.06 -24.58
CA ALA A 10 -10.67 -0.79 -23.94
C ALA A 10 -9.85 -0.91 -22.66
N ASP A 11 -9.49 -2.12 -22.28
CA ASP A 11 -8.72 -2.32 -21.06
C ASP A 11 -7.24 -2.39 -21.33
N ALA A 12 -6.47 -1.90 -20.44
CA ALA A 12 -5.01 -2.01 -20.50
C ALA A 12 -4.51 -2.56 -19.17
N THR A 13 -3.38 -3.23 -19.19
CA THR A 13 -2.80 -3.81 -17.97
C THR A 13 -1.44 -3.17 -17.71
N PHE A 14 -1.27 -2.61 -16.51
CA PHE A 14 -0.03 -2.00 -16.11
C PHE A 14 0.30 -2.45 -14.70
N ASP A 15 1.52 -2.94 -14.47
CA ASP A 15 1.97 -3.31 -13.12
C ASP A 15 0.96 -4.15 -12.36
N GLY A 16 0.33 -5.10 -13.05
CA GLY A 16 -0.62 -5.96 -12.40
C GLY A 16 -2.00 -5.37 -12.24
N LEU A 17 -2.26 -4.26 -12.89
CA LEU A 17 -3.54 -3.58 -12.80
C LEU A 17 -4.23 -3.58 -14.15
N ARG A 18 -5.54 -3.70 -14.13
CA ARG A 18 -6.36 -3.56 -15.33
C ARG A 18 -7.11 -2.23 -15.20
N VAL A 19 -6.90 -1.35 -16.17
CA VAL A 19 -7.48 -0.03 -16.17
C VAL A 19 -8.44 0.08 -17.33
N GLN A 20 -9.71 0.34 -17.03
CA GLN A 20 -10.73 0.38 -18.06
C GLN A 20 -10.84 1.73 -18.72
N GLY A 21 -11.00 1.72 -20.01
CA GLY A 21 -11.30 2.95 -20.75
C GLY A 21 -10.14 3.90 -20.91
N VAL A 22 -8.92 3.44 -20.64
CA VAL A 22 -7.79 4.31 -20.67
C VAL A 22 -6.66 3.63 -21.39
N GLU A 23 -6.14 4.24 -22.44
CA GLU A 23 -5.01 3.69 -23.14
C GLU A 23 -3.91 4.71 -23.16
N GLY A 24 -2.70 4.25 -23.03
CA GLY A 24 -1.56 5.12 -23.16
C GLY A 24 -1.28 6.07 -22.02
N LEU A 25 -2.03 5.94 -20.93
CA LEU A 25 -1.76 6.78 -19.78
C LEU A 25 -0.83 6.07 -18.82
N LEU A 26 0.04 6.82 -18.21
CA LEU A 26 0.91 6.30 -17.19
C LEU A 26 0.09 5.99 -15.94
N THR A 27 0.43 4.91 -15.29
CA THR A 27 -0.26 4.49 -14.09
C THR A 27 0.71 4.49 -12.92
N ASN A 28 0.34 5.15 -11.85
CA ASN A 28 1.14 5.19 -10.64
C ASN A 28 0.30 4.81 -9.44
N LEU A 29 0.91 4.10 -8.50
CA LEU A 29 0.23 3.80 -7.25
C LEU A 29 0.31 5.02 -6.34
N GLY A 30 -0.79 5.35 -5.70
CA GLY A 30 -0.83 6.49 -4.78
C GLY A 30 0.07 6.24 -3.59
N LYS A 31 0.97 7.17 -3.33
CA LYS A 31 1.88 7.04 -2.18
C LYS A 31 1.17 7.33 -0.86
N CYS A 32 0.04 7.98 -0.93
CA CYS A 32 -0.72 8.33 0.28
C CYS A 32 -1.40 7.12 0.90
N CYS A 33 -1.74 6.11 0.13
CA CYS A 33 -2.47 4.96 0.65
C CYS A 33 -1.82 3.62 0.29
N SER A 34 -0.83 3.61 -0.58
CA SER A 34 -0.04 2.41 -0.91
C SER A 34 -0.91 1.18 -1.20
N PRO A 35 -1.67 1.19 -2.30
CA PRO A 35 -2.54 0.05 -2.58
C PRO A 35 -1.76 -1.23 -2.84
N VAL A 36 -2.33 -2.36 -2.44
CA VAL A 36 -1.75 -3.67 -2.72
C VAL A 36 -2.86 -4.59 -3.24
N PRO A 37 -2.51 -5.66 -3.96
CA PRO A 37 -3.53 -6.58 -4.46
C PRO A 37 -4.43 -7.09 -3.33
N GLY A 38 -5.72 -7.06 -3.58
CA GLY A 38 -6.71 -7.39 -2.58
C GLY A 38 -7.39 -6.16 -1.98
N ASP A 39 -6.75 -5.00 -2.06
CA ASP A 39 -7.40 -3.77 -1.61
C ASP A 39 -8.47 -3.37 -2.63
N PRO A 40 -9.61 -2.87 -2.18
CA PRO A 40 -10.54 -2.21 -3.10
C PRO A 40 -9.89 -0.93 -3.61
N ILE A 41 -9.83 -0.77 -4.92
CA ILE A 41 -9.11 0.35 -5.53
C ILE A 41 -9.97 1.11 -6.51
N LEU A 42 -9.50 2.30 -6.87
CA LEU A 42 -10.05 3.10 -7.92
C LEU A 42 -8.91 3.85 -8.61
N GLY A 43 -9.16 4.29 -9.82
CA GLY A 43 -8.22 5.13 -10.54
C GLY A 43 -8.70 6.56 -10.55
N TYR A 44 -7.79 7.49 -10.38
CA TYR A 44 -8.09 8.90 -10.46
C TYR A 44 -7.31 9.49 -11.63
N VAL A 45 -8.00 10.08 -12.58
CA VAL A 45 -7.40 10.62 -13.79
C VAL A 45 -7.49 12.13 -13.74
N THR A 46 -6.34 12.79 -13.87
CA THR A 46 -6.34 14.22 -14.06
C THR A 46 -5.83 14.52 -15.45
N LYS A 47 -6.33 15.57 -16.03
CA LYS A 47 -5.97 15.93 -17.37
C LYS A 47 -4.46 16.09 -17.47
N GLY A 48 -3.86 15.32 -18.37
CA GLY A 48 -2.43 15.44 -18.64
C GLY A 48 -1.50 14.74 -17.67
N ARG A 49 -2.03 14.06 -16.67
CA ARG A 49 -1.17 13.46 -15.68
C ARG A 49 -1.20 11.93 -15.60
N GLY A 50 -2.05 11.30 -16.33
CA GLY A 50 -2.17 9.85 -16.25
C GLY A 50 -3.10 9.43 -15.12
N VAL A 51 -2.94 8.20 -14.67
CA VAL A 51 -3.85 7.59 -13.71
C VAL A 51 -3.11 7.30 -12.42
N THR A 52 -3.65 7.74 -11.30
CA THR A 52 -3.14 7.38 -9.99
C THR A 52 -4.10 6.40 -9.35
N ILE A 53 -3.59 5.31 -8.84
CA ILE A 53 -4.39 4.26 -8.23
C ILE A 53 -4.42 4.49 -6.73
N HIS A 54 -5.61 4.54 -6.16
CA HIS A 54 -5.80 4.73 -4.73
C HIS A 54 -6.68 3.64 -4.18
N THR A 55 -6.58 3.37 -2.89
CA THR A 55 -7.59 2.53 -2.25
C THR A 55 -8.88 3.34 -2.17
N GLN A 56 -10.01 2.66 -2.18
CA GLN A 56 -11.30 3.33 -2.13
C GLN A 56 -11.50 4.10 -0.83
N LYS A 57 -10.75 3.75 0.20
CA LYS A 57 -10.83 4.41 1.50
C LYS A 57 -9.84 5.54 1.66
N CYS A 58 -9.10 5.88 0.64
CA CYS A 58 -8.08 6.92 0.74
C CYS A 58 -8.73 8.27 1.05
N PRO A 59 -8.35 8.94 2.13
CA PRO A 59 -8.99 10.20 2.48
C PRO A 59 -8.68 11.33 1.50
N ASN A 60 -7.64 11.18 0.71
CA ASN A 60 -7.27 12.24 -0.23
C ASN A 60 -8.14 12.28 -1.48
N ILE A 61 -8.88 11.22 -1.76
CA ILE A 61 -9.70 11.15 -2.97
C ILE A 61 -10.77 12.23 -2.96
N ASN A 62 -11.48 12.39 -1.85
CA ASN A 62 -12.54 13.39 -1.78
C ASN A 62 -11.98 14.79 -1.94
N ARG A 63 -10.79 15.02 -1.41
CA ARG A 63 -10.14 16.31 -1.53
C ARG A 63 -9.71 16.59 -2.96
N MET A 64 -9.19 15.57 -3.65
CA MET A 64 -8.75 15.75 -5.02
C MET A 64 -9.92 15.99 -5.97
N LEU A 65 -11.03 15.32 -5.74
CA LEU A 65 -12.19 15.50 -6.59
C LEU A 65 -12.72 16.93 -6.55
N GLY A 66 -12.57 17.60 -5.43
CA GLY A 66 -13.03 18.98 -5.33
C GLY A 66 -12.12 20.01 -5.95
N ARG A 67 -10.88 19.61 -6.29
CA ARG A 67 -9.90 20.59 -6.75
C ARG A 67 -9.51 20.48 -8.21
N ASP A 68 -9.36 19.26 -8.69
CA ASP A 68 -8.61 19.06 -9.90
C ASP A 68 -9.42 18.69 -11.12
N ASN A 69 -10.67 18.80 -11.13
CA ASN A 69 -11.48 18.39 -12.26
C ASN A 69 -11.13 17.00 -12.77
N GLY A 70 -10.60 16.19 -11.92
CA GLY A 70 -10.28 14.83 -12.29
C GLY A 70 -11.51 13.96 -12.24
N ARG A 71 -11.38 12.76 -12.71
CA ARG A 71 -12.49 11.80 -12.67
C ARG A 71 -12.03 10.46 -12.16
N ILE A 72 -12.96 9.73 -11.60
CA ILE A 72 -12.70 8.39 -11.12
C ILE A 72 -13.00 7.40 -12.22
N ILE A 73 -12.12 6.46 -12.41
CA ILE A 73 -12.33 5.36 -13.35
C ILE A 73 -12.21 4.05 -12.61
N GLU A 74 -12.77 3.03 -13.20
CA GLU A 74 -12.72 1.70 -12.61
C GLU A 74 -11.41 1.03 -12.94
N VAL A 75 -10.78 0.47 -11.94
CA VAL A 75 -9.56 -0.28 -12.11
C VAL A 75 -9.66 -1.55 -11.26
N SER A 76 -8.96 -2.58 -11.65
CA SER A 76 -8.94 -3.82 -10.89
C SER A 76 -7.57 -4.45 -10.95
N TRP A 77 -7.28 -5.32 -9.97
CA TRP A 77 -6.04 -6.07 -9.98
C TRP A 77 -6.17 -7.24 -10.95
N THR A 78 -5.10 -7.54 -11.66
CA THR A 78 -5.07 -8.76 -12.44
C THR A 78 -4.79 -9.93 -11.51
N THR A 79 -5.12 -11.14 -11.95
CA THR A 79 -4.89 -12.28 -11.11
C THR A 79 -3.43 -12.60 -11.02
N LYS A 80 -3.04 -13.06 -9.88
CA LYS A 80 -1.77 -13.56 -9.65
C LYS A 80 -0.60 -12.82 -10.11
N GLN A 81 0.05 -12.12 -9.21
CA GLN A 81 1.20 -11.43 -9.49
C GLN A 81 2.31 -11.94 -8.68
N GLU A 82 3.52 -11.96 -9.17
CA GLU A 82 4.69 -12.25 -8.38
C GLU A 82 5.35 -10.97 -7.90
N LYS A 83 4.77 -9.86 -8.23
CA LYS A 83 5.32 -8.58 -7.87
C LYS A 83 4.98 -8.23 -6.43
N THR A 84 5.82 -7.46 -5.80
CA THR A 84 5.53 -6.93 -4.46
C THR A 84 5.31 -5.43 -4.54
N TYR A 85 4.65 -4.92 -3.53
CA TYR A 85 4.29 -3.51 -3.46
C TYR A 85 4.71 -2.95 -2.11
N PRO A 86 5.31 -1.76 -2.07
CA PRO A 86 5.77 -1.19 -0.80
C PRO A 86 4.60 -0.66 0.02
N VAL A 87 4.54 -1.06 1.26
CA VAL A 87 3.52 -0.58 2.19
C VAL A 87 4.22 -0.13 3.46
N LYS A 88 3.90 1.06 3.92
CA LYS A 88 4.47 1.57 5.16
C LYS A 88 3.49 1.29 6.30
N ILE A 89 3.99 0.68 7.36
CA ILE A 89 3.20 0.45 8.57
C ILE A 89 3.84 1.18 9.73
N HIS A 90 3.02 1.52 10.69
CA HIS A 90 3.46 2.11 11.95
C HIS A 90 3.06 1.19 13.08
N VAL A 91 3.99 0.93 13.97
CA VAL A 91 3.75 0.13 15.16
C VAL A 91 3.97 1.04 16.35
N MET A 92 2.94 1.24 17.16
CA MET A 92 3.03 2.01 18.39
C MET A 92 3.14 1.02 19.54
N ALA A 93 4.15 1.20 20.37
CA ALA A 93 4.40 0.22 21.43
C ALA A 93 5.04 0.91 22.62
N TYR A 94 4.97 0.25 23.78
CA TYR A 94 5.76 0.69 24.92
C TYR A 94 7.18 0.18 24.70
N ASP A 95 8.16 1.07 24.85
CA ASP A 95 9.54 0.74 24.53
C ASP A 95 10.08 -0.37 25.42
N ARG A 96 10.81 -1.28 24.85
CA ARG A 96 11.48 -2.35 25.60
C ARG A 96 12.65 -2.87 24.78
N SER A 97 13.55 -3.52 25.46
CA SER A 97 14.67 -4.14 24.80
C SER A 97 14.20 -5.22 23.82
N GLY A 98 14.77 -5.27 22.65
CA GLY A 98 14.45 -6.28 21.65
C GLY A 98 13.19 -6.04 20.85
N LEU A 99 12.54 -4.90 21.01
CA LEU A 99 11.29 -4.62 20.32
C LEU A 99 11.46 -4.63 18.80
N VAL A 100 12.45 -3.90 18.30
CA VAL A 100 12.70 -3.81 16.86
C VAL A 100 13.10 -5.18 16.32
N ARG A 101 13.91 -5.92 17.08
CA ARG A 101 14.33 -7.25 16.67
C ARG A 101 13.11 -8.18 16.53
N ASP A 102 12.19 -8.11 17.47
CA ASP A 102 11.01 -8.99 17.46
C ASP A 102 10.12 -8.67 16.27
N VAL A 103 9.93 -7.39 15.96
CA VAL A 103 9.13 -7.00 14.81
C VAL A 103 9.82 -7.47 13.52
N ALA A 104 11.13 -7.25 13.42
CA ALA A 104 11.86 -7.65 12.22
C ALA A 104 11.86 -9.16 12.04
N ALA A 105 11.98 -9.92 13.11
CA ALA A 105 11.98 -11.37 13.04
C ALA A 105 10.62 -11.89 12.57
N LEU A 106 9.56 -11.28 13.03
CA LEU A 106 8.22 -11.68 12.63
C LEU A 106 7.99 -11.42 11.14
N VAL A 107 8.43 -10.28 10.65
CA VAL A 107 8.33 -9.95 9.23
C VAL A 107 9.15 -10.94 8.40
N ALA A 108 10.36 -11.27 8.86
CA ALA A 108 11.21 -12.22 8.16
C ALA A 108 10.59 -13.62 8.11
N ASP A 109 9.91 -14.02 9.18
CA ASP A 109 9.26 -15.33 9.24
C ASP A 109 8.13 -15.44 8.21
N GLU A 110 7.56 -14.32 7.80
CA GLU A 110 6.54 -14.31 6.76
C GLU A 110 7.17 -14.21 5.36
N HIS A 111 8.47 -14.26 5.27
CA HIS A 111 9.22 -14.17 4.01
C HIS A 111 8.97 -12.84 3.28
N VAL A 112 8.83 -11.78 4.06
CA VAL A 112 8.60 -10.45 3.52
C VAL A 112 9.88 -9.64 3.67
N ASN A 113 10.27 -8.98 2.62
CA ASN A 113 11.44 -8.12 2.64
C ASN A 113 11.07 -6.76 3.24
N MET A 114 11.93 -6.27 4.13
CA MET A 114 11.73 -4.97 4.76
C MET A 114 12.74 -4.00 4.15
N ARG A 115 12.22 -2.97 3.49
CA ARG A 115 13.10 -1.99 2.86
C ARG A 115 13.69 -1.01 3.85
N ASN A 116 12.96 -0.70 4.89
CA ASN A 116 13.35 0.34 5.80
C ASN A 116 12.69 0.10 7.14
N ILE A 117 13.37 0.42 8.21
CA ILE A 117 12.80 0.38 9.54
C ILE A 117 13.43 1.50 10.36
N GLU A 118 12.59 2.26 11.06
CA GLU A 118 13.03 3.32 11.94
C GLU A 118 12.27 3.20 13.24
N ALA A 119 12.93 3.49 14.32
CA ALA A 119 12.28 3.49 15.63
C ALA A 119 12.57 4.81 16.32
N VAL A 120 11.55 5.45 16.84
CA VAL A 120 11.65 6.71 17.56
C VAL A 120 11.00 6.52 18.92
N THR A 121 11.73 6.80 19.98
CA THR A 121 11.19 6.67 21.32
C THR A 121 10.83 8.03 21.88
N GLY A 122 9.58 8.13 22.38
CA GLY A 122 9.15 9.35 23.03
C GLY A 122 9.76 9.44 24.42
N GLN A 123 10.21 10.61 24.77
CA GLN A 123 10.90 10.78 26.04
C GLN A 123 9.99 10.86 27.24
N LYS A 124 8.74 11.25 27.03
CA LYS A 124 7.87 11.51 28.16
C LYS A 124 6.94 10.38 28.52
N ASP A 125 6.52 9.61 27.55
CA ASP A 125 5.49 8.61 27.78
C ASP A 125 5.96 7.18 27.63
N GLY A 126 7.23 6.99 27.32
CA GLY A 126 7.76 5.64 27.13
C GLY A 126 7.24 4.93 25.89
N LEU A 127 6.58 5.65 25.00
CA LEU A 127 6.08 5.07 23.78
C LEU A 127 7.14 5.11 22.68
N ALA A 128 7.18 4.09 21.89
CA ALA A 128 8.04 4.04 20.72
C ALA A 128 7.16 3.88 19.51
N VAL A 129 7.56 4.51 18.41
CA VAL A 129 6.89 4.34 17.13
C VAL A 129 7.89 3.72 16.18
N ILE A 130 7.56 2.56 15.66
CA ILE A 130 8.37 1.90 14.64
C ILE A 130 7.70 2.11 13.30
N SER A 131 8.43 2.65 12.35
CA SER A 131 7.94 2.83 10.98
C SER A 131 8.71 1.87 10.11
N ALA A 132 8.02 1.06 9.35
CA ALA A 132 8.67 0.07 8.49
C ALA A 132 8.00 0.05 7.13
N THR A 133 8.80 -0.10 6.08
CA THR A 133 8.28 -0.26 4.72
C THR A 133 8.50 -1.70 4.33
N LEU A 134 7.41 -2.39 4.04
CA LEU A 134 7.42 -3.82 3.74
C LEU A 134 7.08 -4.03 2.28
N GLU A 135 7.69 -5.05 1.67
CA GLU A 135 7.35 -5.42 0.29
C GLU A 135 6.30 -6.51 0.35
N ILE A 136 5.07 -6.13 0.07
CA ILE A 136 3.89 -6.95 0.30
C ILE A 136 3.32 -7.47 -1.03
N GLN A 137 2.90 -8.71 -1.05
CA GLN A 137 2.31 -9.32 -2.24
C GLN A 137 0.81 -9.05 -2.33
N ASP A 138 0.12 -9.09 -1.22
CA ASP A 138 -1.33 -8.88 -1.20
C ASP A 138 -1.79 -8.49 0.19
N VAL A 139 -3.05 -8.08 0.29
CA VAL A 139 -3.59 -7.59 1.55
C VAL A 139 -3.70 -8.70 2.59
N ALA A 140 -3.88 -9.94 2.19
CA ALA A 140 -3.96 -11.05 3.15
C ALA A 140 -2.63 -11.25 3.86
N GLN A 141 -1.51 -11.14 3.13
CA GLN A 141 -0.18 -11.22 3.72
C GLN A 141 0.04 -10.09 4.72
N LEU A 142 -0.34 -8.88 4.32
CA LEU A 142 -0.19 -7.72 5.19
C LEU A 142 -1.01 -7.87 6.47
N THR A 143 -2.24 -8.34 6.34
CA THR A 143 -3.11 -8.53 7.50
C THR A 143 -2.52 -9.55 8.46
N ARG A 144 -1.96 -10.64 7.93
CA ARG A 144 -1.33 -11.65 8.79
C ARG A 144 -0.19 -11.06 9.59
N ILE A 145 0.65 -10.29 8.92
CA ILE A 145 1.80 -9.68 9.57
C ILE A 145 1.35 -8.71 10.66
N MET A 146 0.40 -7.84 10.33
CA MET A 146 -0.07 -6.86 11.30
C MET A 146 -0.72 -7.52 12.50
N THR A 147 -1.49 -8.58 12.27
CA THR A 147 -2.12 -9.31 13.35
C THR A 147 -1.08 -9.96 14.27
N LYS A 148 -0.04 -10.53 13.69
CA LYS A 148 1.01 -11.14 14.49
C LYS A 148 1.80 -10.11 15.29
N ILE A 149 2.05 -8.96 14.71
CA ILE A 149 2.74 -7.89 15.43
C ILE A 149 1.90 -7.44 16.62
N GLU A 150 0.59 -7.31 16.43
CA GLU A 150 -0.29 -6.88 17.51
C GLU A 150 -0.24 -7.82 18.71
N ARG A 151 0.11 -9.07 18.50
CA ARG A 151 0.18 -10.05 19.57
C ARG A 151 1.49 -10.04 20.34
N LEU A 152 2.48 -9.28 19.87
CA LEU A 152 3.73 -9.18 20.60
C LEU A 152 3.53 -8.39 21.89
N PRO A 153 4.31 -8.68 22.93
CA PRO A 153 4.20 -7.93 24.18
C PRO A 153 4.48 -6.46 23.97
N ASN A 154 3.75 -5.65 24.68
CA ASN A 154 3.92 -4.18 24.72
C ASN A 154 3.49 -3.44 23.46
N ILE A 155 2.87 -4.11 22.51
CA ILE A 155 2.34 -3.43 21.32
C ILE A 155 1.02 -2.79 21.67
N LYS A 156 0.90 -1.50 21.34
CA LYS A 156 -0.31 -0.76 21.58
C LYS A 156 -1.20 -0.70 20.34
N ASP A 157 -0.61 -0.51 19.17
CA ASP A 157 -1.38 -0.37 17.95
C ASP A 157 -0.50 -0.63 16.73
N VAL A 158 -1.09 -1.15 15.67
CA VAL A 158 -0.41 -1.38 14.39
C VAL A 158 -1.34 -0.89 13.29
N PHE A 159 -0.86 -0.05 12.41
CA PHE A 159 -1.71 0.46 11.32
C PHE A 159 -0.87 0.80 10.10
N ARG A 160 -1.54 0.79 8.95
CA ARG A 160 -0.93 1.24 7.70
C ARG A 160 -0.87 2.76 7.73
N LYS A 161 0.24 3.30 7.27
CA LYS A 161 0.35 4.75 7.22
C LYS A 161 -0.44 5.24 6.01
N VAL A 162 -1.31 6.21 6.26
CA VAL A 162 -2.05 6.89 5.20
C VAL A 162 -1.75 8.38 5.34
N SER A 163 -1.31 9.01 4.30
CA SER A 163 -0.93 10.43 4.35
C SER A 163 -2.04 11.33 3.88
#